data_a3435dfc6c1574086e00101894765751
#
_entry.id   a3435dfc6c1574086e00101894765751
#
_cell.length_a   1.000
_cell.length_b   1.000
_cell.length_c   1.000
_cell.angle_alpha   90.00
_cell.angle_beta   90.00
_cell.angle_gamma   90.00
#
_symmetry.space_group_name_H-M   'P 1'
#
loop_
_entity.id
_entity.type
_entity.pdbx_description
1 polymer ?
#
loop_
_entity_poly.entity_id
_entity_poly.type
_entity_poly.pdbx_seq_one_letter_code
_entity_poly.pdbx_strand_id
1 'polypeptide(L)'
;MNIPQSAIRNRNGFTYIALLAAIVIIGITLGSAAKSWQNVAQREKEEELLFRGNQYRLAIESYFNYQGRRQFPNTIDALLQDPQSTTKKHLRKRYRDPITGEDFELVRDMFHGNTIKGVFSKSEKTPVKQAGFPEELKDFEGKTRYSEWQFITGPTATKL
;
A
#
# COMPACT_ATOMS: atom_id res chain seq x y z
N MET A 1 -14.40 -82.13 -11.02
CA MET A 1 -14.41 -80.86 -11.86
C MET A 1 -14.33 -79.71 -10.87
N ASN A 2 -13.11 -79.19 -10.60
CA ASN A 2 -12.82 -78.13 -9.66
C ASN A 2 -12.81 -76.77 -10.38
N ILE A 3 -13.77 -75.90 -10.03
CA ILE A 3 -13.79 -74.52 -10.54
C ILE A 3 -12.91 -73.71 -9.59
N PRO A 4 -11.86 -73.03 -10.06
CA PRO A 4 -11.09 -72.14 -9.22
C PRO A 4 -11.92 -70.90 -8.88
N GLN A 5 -12.13 -70.66 -7.61
CA GLN A 5 -12.70 -69.38 -7.12
C GLN A 5 -11.65 -68.28 -7.38
N SER A 6 -11.89 -67.48 -8.39
CA SER A 6 -11.11 -66.26 -8.67
C SER A 6 -11.26 -65.31 -7.46
N ALA A 7 -10.15 -65.10 -6.80
CA ALA A 7 -10.00 -64.12 -5.73
C ALA A 7 -10.51 -62.73 -6.21
N ILE A 8 -11.65 -62.30 -5.73
CA ILE A 8 -12.15 -60.94 -5.92
C ILE A 8 -11.17 -60.01 -5.15
N ARG A 9 -10.19 -59.55 -5.88
CA ARG A 9 -9.19 -58.58 -5.37
C ARG A 9 -9.97 -57.31 -5.00
N ASN A 10 -10.11 -57.08 -3.70
CA ASN A 10 -10.83 -55.93 -3.15
C ASN A 10 -10.12 -54.61 -3.51
N ARG A 11 -10.43 -54.06 -4.69
CA ARG A 11 -9.85 -52.83 -5.25
C ARG A 11 -10.53 -51.55 -4.73
N ASN A 12 -11.67 -51.71 -4.04
CA ASN A 12 -12.53 -50.60 -3.67
C ASN A 12 -11.98 -49.78 -2.49
N GLY A 13 -11.16 -50.35 -1.61
CA GLY A 13 -10.53 -49.63 -0.50
C GLY A 13 -9.42 -48.71 -0.92
N PHE A 14 -8.63 -49.11 -1.94
CA PHE A 14 -7.51 -48.30 -2.43
C PHE A 14 -7.96 -47.03 -3.16
N THR A 15 -9.03 -47.10 -3.95
CA THR A 15 -9.60 -45.96 -4.65
C THR A 15 -10.15 -44.90 -3.71
N TYR A 16 -10.77 -45.32 -2.60
CA TYR A 16 -11.29 -44.43 -1.57
C TYR A 16 -10.15 -43.67 -0.87
N ILE A 17 -9.10 -44.37 -0.47
CA ILE A 17 -7.92 -43.74 0.16
C ILE A 17 -7.22 -42.80 -0.81
N ALA A 18 -7.11 -43.19 -2.08
CA ALA A 18 -6.52 -42.32 -3.13
C ALA A 18 -7.37 -41.06 -3.34
N LEU A 19 -8.70 -41.17 -3.31
CA LEU A 19 -9.60 -40.02 -3.41
C LEU A 19 -9.46 -39.08 -2.21
N LEU A 20 -9.39 -39.61 -1.00
CA LEU A 20 -9.16 -38.80 0.20
C LEU A 20 -7.81 -38.05 0.14
N ALA A 21 -6.75 -38.77 -0.24
CA ALA A 21 -5.44 -38.16 -0.42
C ALA A 21 -5.44 -37.04 -1.48
N ALA A 22 -6.13 -37.26 -2.61
CA ALA A 22 -6.27 -36.24 -3.65
C ALA A 22 -6.99 -34.98 -3.14
N ILE A 23 -8.07 -35.12 -2.37
CA ILE A 23 -8.81 -33.99 -1.78
C ILE A 23 -7.92 -33.20 -0.81
N VAL A 24 -7.13 -33.89 0.01
CA VAL A 24 -6.20 -33.24 0.95
C VAL A 24 -5.13 -32.44 0.19
N ILE A 25 -4.53 -33.02 -0.84
CA ILE A 25 -3.52 -32.36 -1.67
C ILE A 25 -4.11 -31.11 -2.35
N ILE A 26 -5.31 -31.24 -2.94
CA ILE A 26 -6.01 -30.12 -3.56
C ILE A 26 -6.28 -29.01 -2.52
N GLY A 27 -6.74 -29.36 -1.33
CA GLY A 27 -7.00 -28.42 -0.24
C GLY A 27 -5.75 -27.63 0.18
N ILE A 28 -4.60 -28.30 0.32
CA ILE A 28 -3.33 -27.66 0.67
C ILE A 28 -2.86 -26.73 -0.46
N THR A 29 -2.95 -27.14 -1.71
CA THR A 29 -2.52 -26.33 -2.87
C THR A 29 -3.38 -25.09 -3.04
N LEU A 30 -4.70 -25.18 -2.88
CA LEU A 30 -5.60 -24.02 -2.93
C LEU A 30 -5.34 -23.03 -1.81
N GLY A 31 -5.07 -23.51 -0.59
CA GLY A 31 -4.74 -22.65 0.55
C GLY A 31 -3.44 -21.87 0.36
N SER A 32 -2.41 -22.48 -0.21
CA SER A 32 -1.13 -21.79 -0.50
C SER A 32 -1.26 -20.76 -1.62
N ALA A 33 -2.06 -21.04 -2.64
CA ALA A 33 -2.35 -20.11 -3.72
C ALA A 33 -3.04 -18.83 -3.21
N ALA A 34 -4.05 -18.95 -2.34
CA ALA A 34 -4.77 -17.82 -1.79
C ALA A 34 -3.85 -16.84 -1.04
N LYS A 35 -2.89 -17.34 -0.25
CA LYS A 35 -1.91 -16.50 0.47
C LYS A 35 -0.98 -15.75 -0.49
N SER A 36 -0.58 -16.37 -1.59
CA SER A 36 0.25 -15.74 -2.62
C SER A 36 -0.48 -14.56 -3.29
N TRP A 37 -1.76 -14.72 -3.61
CA TRP A 37 -2.58 -13.65 -4.19
C TRP A 37 -2.75 -12.45 -3.26
N GLN A 38 -2.89 -12.66 -1.96
CA GLN A 38 -2.98 -11.58 -0.98
C GLN A 38 -1.70 -10.73 -0.95
N ASN A 39 -0.54 -11.36 -1.02
CA ASN A 39 0.74 -10.65 -1.04
C ASN A 39 0.93 -9.83 -2.32
N VAL A 40 0.51 -10.36 -3.48
CA VAL A 40 0.56 -9.63 -4.76
C VAL A 40 -0.36 -8.40 -4.70
N ALA A 41 -1.62 -8.59 -4.29
CA ALA A 41 -2.57 -7.49 -4.16
C ALA A 41 -2.13 -6.42 -3.14
N GLN A 42 -1.43 -6.84 -2.07
CA GLN A 42 -0.88 -5.88 -1.11
C GLN A 42 0.27 -5.08 -1.71
N ARG A 43 1.17 -5.71 -2.48
CA ARG A 43 2.26 -5.02 -3.18
C ARG A 43 1.75 -3.99 -4.20
N GLU A 44 0.73 -4.34 -4.97
CA GLU A 44 0.10 -3.40 -5.91
C GLU A 44 -0.47 -2.17 -5.18
N LYS A 45 -1.12 -2.38 -4.03
CA LYS A 45 -1.61 -1.28 -3.19
C LYS A 45 -0.47 -0.44 -2.61
N GLU A 46 0.66 -1.04 -2.25
CA GLU A 46 1.85 -0.32 -1.79
C GLU A 46 2.44 0.57 -2.87
N GLU A 47 2.58 0.05 -4.09
CA GLU A 47 3.08 0.83 -5.23
C GLU A 47 2.15 2.02 -5.51
N GLU A 48 0.84 1.78 -5.46
CA GLU A 48 -0.15 2.85 -5.62
C GLU A 48 -0.11 3.85 -4.45
N LEU A 49 0.13 3.40 -3.21
CA LEU A 49 0.30 4.27 -2.04
C LEU A 49 1.53 5.18 -2.22
N LEU A 50 2.66 4.61 -2.62
CA LEU A 50 3.88 5.36 -2.88
C LEU A 50 3.68 6.38 -4.01
N PHE A 51 3.02 5.98 -5.10
CA PHE A 51 2.71 6.90 -6.20
C PHE A 51 1.82 8.05 -5.75
N ARG A 52 0.67 7.75 -5.11
CA ARG A 52 -0.32 8.78 -4.69
C ARG A 52 0.23 9.69 -3.60
N GLY A 53 0.92 9.14 -2.60
CA GLY A 53 1.56 9.92 -1.56
C GLY A 53 2.63 10.86 -2.11
N ASN A 54 3.44 10.37 -3.06
CA ASN A 54 4.44 11.20 -3.73
C ASN A 54 3.81 12.31 -4.57
N GLN A 55 2.63 12.09 -5.18
CA GLN A 55 1.89 13.16 -5.87
C GLN A 55 1.52 14.30 -4.92
N TYR A 56 1.08 13.99 -3.70
CA TYR A 56 0.82 15.00 -2.68
C TYR A 56 2.09 15.72 -2.25
N ARG A 57 3.19 14.99 -2.00
CA ARG A 57 4.48 15.58 -1.64
C ARG A 57 4.95 16.59 -2.69
N LEU A 58 4.95 16.20 -3.97
CA LEU A 58 5.34 17.05 -5.09
C LEU A 58 4.40 18.25 -5.27
N ALA A 59 3.10 18.06 -5.05
CA ALA A 59 2.12 19.15 -5.12
C ALA A 59 2.35 20.18 -4.01
N ILE A 60 2.63 19.76 -2.79
CA ILE A 60 2.94 20.62 -1.65
C ILE A 60 4.25 21.38 -1.90
N GLU A 61 5.26 20.68 -2.41
CA GLU A 61 6.54 21.29 -2.80
C GLU A 61 6.37 22.34 -3.90
N SER A 62 5.59 22.02 -4.94
CA SER A 62 5.25 22.96 -6.01
C SER A 62 4.51 24.20 -5.49
N TYR A 63 3.58 24.02 -4.54
CA TYR A 63 2.87 25.12 -3.90
C TYR A 63 3.80 26.00 -3.09
N PHE A 64 4.69 25.41 -2.28
CA PHE A 64 5.65 26.12 -1.45
C PHE A 64 6.64 26.96 -2.27
N ASN A 65 7.10 26.43 -3.40
CA ASN A 65 8.08 27.11 -4.25
C ASN A 65 7.44 28.07 -5.29
N TYR A 66 6.11 28.07 -5.43
CA TYR A 66 5.44 28.84 -6.45
C TYR A 66 5.60 30.36 -6.21
N GLN A 67 6.19 31.06 -7.18
CA GLN A 67 6.43 32.50 -7.12
C GLN A 67 7.16 33.00 -5.84
N GLY A 68 8.03 32.16 -5.27
CA GLY A 68 8.79 32.52 -4.07
C GLY A 68 7.96 32.60 -2.78
N ARG A 69 6.75 32.05 -2.76
CA ARG A 69 5.77 32.13 -1.67
C ARG A 69 6.33 31.68 -0.32
N ARG A 70 7.11 30.57 -0.30
CA ARG A 70 7.70 29.98 0.92
C ARG A 70 6.69 29.68 2.04
N GLN A 71 5.44 29.40 1.66
CA GLN A 71 4.36 29.06 2.55
C GLN A 71 3.72 27.73 2.17
N PHE A 72 3.42 26.90 3.15
CA PHE A 72 2.68 25.66 2.96
C PHE A 72 1.16 25.91 2.83
N PRO A 73 0.42 25.04 2.14
CA PRO A 73 -1.02 25.17 2.00
C PRO A 73 -1.75 24.91 3.31
N ASN A 74 -2.86 25.61 3.56
CA ASN A 74 -3.72 25.37 4.72
C ASN A 74 -4.73 24.24 4.47
N THR A 75 -5.09 24.01 3.19
CA THR A 75 -6.08 23.02 2.77
C THR A 75 -5.61 22.26 1.55
N ILE A 76 -6.12 21.04 1.35
CA ILE A 76 -5.86 20.26 0.13
C ILE A 76 -6.47 20.95 -1.11
N ASP A 77 -7.57 21.66 -0.95
CA ASP A 77 -8.23 22.36 -2.06
C ASP A 77 -7.35 23.46 -2.65
N ALA A 78 -6.47 24.08 -1.85
CA ALA A 78 -5.47 25.02 -2.34
C ALA A 78 -4.45 24.38 -3.30
N LEU A 79 -4.23 23.06 -3.22
CA LEU A 79 -3.41 22.32 -4.17
C LEU A 79 -4.15 22.01 -5.48
N LEU A 80 -5.47 21.83 -5.42
CA LEU A 80 -6.31 21.57 -6.60
C LEU A 80 -6.57 22.85 -7.41
N GLN A 81 -6.74 23.97 -6.70
CA GLN A 81 -6.89 25.29 -7.28
C GLN A 81 -6.18 26.30 -6.38
N ASP A 82 -5.09 26.87 -6.90
CA ASP A 82 -4.32 27.88 -6.15
C ASP A 82 -5.18 29.14 -5.91
N PRO A 83 -5.38 29.56 -4.66
CA PRO A 83 -6.16 30.77 -4.35
C PRO A 83 -5.59 32.05 -4.97
N GLN A 84 -4.27 32.08 -5.27
CA GLN A 84 -3.59 33.23 -5.84
C GLN A 84 -3.40 33.13 -7.36
N SER A 85 -3.85 32.02 -7.98
CA SER A 85 -3.71 31.82 -9.42
C SER A 85 -4.90 31.05 -9.99
N THR A 86 -5.64 31.69 -10.87
CA THR A 86 -6.85 31.09 -11.48
C THR A 86 -6.55 29.90 -12.37
N THR A 87 -5.30 29.79 -12.86
CA THR A 87 -4.89 28.77 -13.84
C THR A 87 -3.97 27.69 -13.27
N LYS A 88 -3.33 27.95 -12.12
CA LYS A 88 -2.36 27.01 -11.56
C LYS A 88 -3.02 25.93 -10.69
N LYS A 89 -2.74 24.68 -11.04
CA LYS A 89 -3.09 23.51 -10.26
C LYS A 89 -1.82 22.78 -9.88
N HIS A 90 -1.59 22.58 -8.59
CA HIS A 90 -0.43 21.85 -8.09
C HIS A 90 -0.71 20.36 -8.01
N LEU A 91 -1.97 19.99 -7.72
CA LEU A 91 -2.46 18.60 -7.71
C LEU A 91 -3.54 18.46 -8.79
N ARG A 92 -3.48 17.39 -9.58
CA ARG A 92 -4.45 17.15 -10.68
C ARG A 92 -5.85 16.80 -10.16
N LYS A 93 -5.88 15.94 -9.13
CA LYS A 93 -7.11 15.44 -8.49
C LYS A 93 -6.82 15.02 -7.05
N ARG A 94 -7.87 14.92 -6.25
CA ARG A 94 -7.78 14.33 -4.92
C ARG A 94 -7.60 12.81 -5.05
N TYR A 95 -6.56 12.28 -4.42
CA TYR A 95 -6.30 10.85 -4.36
C TYR A 95 -6.75 10.29 -3.01
N ARG A 96 -7.32 9.09 -3.02
CA ARG A 96 -7.62 8.33 -1.81
C ARG A 96 -6.48 7.37 -1.49
N ASP A 97 -6.31 7.08 -0.22
CA ASP A 97 -5.39 6.06 0.27
C ASP A 97 -5.82 4.66 -0.24
N PRO A 98 -4.98 3.95 -1.01
CA PRO A 98 -5.32 2.64 -1.57
C PRO A 98 -5.35 1.52 -0.52
N ILE A 99 -4.75 1.73 0.66
CA ILE A 99 -4.73 0.74 1.75
C ILE A 99 -6.03 0.77 2.54
N THR A 100 -6.51 1.97 2.89
CA THR A 100 -7.72 2.18 3.70
C THR A 100 -8.97 2.41 2.85
N GLY A 101 -8.82 2.95 1.63
CA GLY A 101 -9.91 3.42 0.77
C GLY A 101 -10.45 4.81 1.14
N GLU A 102 -9.94 5.41 2.21
CA GLU A 102 -10.34 6.72 2.72
C GLU A 102 -9.40 7.85 2.22
N ASP A 103 -9.61 9.06 2.68
CA ASP A 103 -8.69 10.16 2.43
C ASP A 103 -7.40 9.97 3.23
N PHE A 104 -6.28 10.49 2.70
CA PHE A 104 -5.03 10.54 3.44
C PHE A 104 -5.16 11.43 4.68
N GLU A 105 -4.48 11.04 5.76
CA GLU A 105 -4.27 11.89 6.92
C GLU A 105 -3.21 12.96 6.61
N LEU A 106 -3.35 14.11 7.27
CA LEU A 106 -2.52 15.28 7.01
C LEU A 106 -1.42 15.43 8.06
N VAL A 107 -0.18 15.53 7.60
CA VAL A 107 0.93 15.97 8.44
C VAL A 107 0.90 17.49 8.51
N ARG A 108 0.60 18.03 9.70
CA ARG A 108 0.46 19.48 9.92
C ARG A 108 1.64 20.05 10.71
N ASP A 109 2.05 21.25 10.33
CA ASP A 109 3.01 22.04 11.09
C ASP A 109 2.28 22.97 12.05
N MET A 110 2.25 22.60 13.33
CA MET A 110 1.60 23.40 14.36
C MET A 110 2.38 24.71 14.68
N PHE A 111 3.68 24.75 14.40
CA PHE A 111 4.51 25.92 14.68
C PHE A 111 4.36 27.02 13.63
N HIS A 112 3.93 26.66 12.40
CA HIS A 112 3.79 27.57 11.28
C HIS A 112 2.32 27.66 10.81
N GLY A 113 1.39 27.94 11.72
CA GLY A 113 -0.01 28.22 11.38
C GLY A 113 -0.84 27.00 10.98
N ASN A 114 -0.50 25.80 11.49
CA ASN A 114 -1.24 24.57 11.24
C ASN A 114 -1.36 24.20 9.73
N THR A 115 -0.32 24.55 8.97
CA THR A 115 -0.23 24.31 7.54
C THR A 115 0.09 22.85 7.22
N ILE A 116 -0.20 22.40 5.98
CA ILE A 116 -0.03 21.02 5.55
C ILE A 116 1.38 20.85 4.97
N LYS A 117 2.23 20.06 5.62
CA LYS A 117 3.57 19.70 5.18
C LYS A 117 3.63 18.40 4.39
N GLY A 118 2.66 17.53 4.56
CA GLY A 118 2.66 16.21 3.95
C GLY A 118 1.36 15.46 4.21
N VAL A 119 1.37 14.20 3.78
CA VAL A 119 0.25 13.26 4.00
C VAL A 119 0.79 11.89 4.43
N PHE A 120 -0.06 11.07 5.04
CA PHE A 120 0.27 9.69 5.40
C PHE A 120 -0.98 8.81 5.39
N SER A 121 -0.79 7.48 5.33
CA SER A 121 -1.86 6.50 5.51
C SER A 121 -2.13 6.29 7.00
N LYS A 122 -3.38 6.26 7.43
CA LYS A 122 -3.71 5.90 8.83
C LYS A 122 -3.68 4.40 9.11
N SER A 123 -3.29 3.57 8.14
CA SER A 123 -3.26 2.13 8.28
C SER A 123 -2.13 1.66 9.19
N GLU A 124 -2.48 0.89 10.22
CA GLU A 124 -1.53 0.25 11.15
C GLU A 124 -1.00 -1.10 10.64
N LYS A 125 -1.37 -1.51 9.40
CA LYS A 125 -0.89 -2.75 8.81
C LYS A 125 0.60 -2.68 8.52
N THR A 126 1.25 -3.83 8.57
CA THR A 126 2.69 -3.96 8.26
C THR A 126 2.91 -3.95 6.75
N PRO A 127 3.82 -3.09 6.25
CA PRO A 127 4.22 -3.08 4.85
C PRO A 127 4.97 -4.36 4.46
N VAL A 128 4.78 -4.79 3.21
CA VAL A 128 5.57 -5.87 2.61
C VAL A 128 6.93 -5.32 2.16
N LYS A 129 6.95 -4.11 1.60
CA LYS A 129 8.18 -3.44 1.17
C LYS A 129 8.90 -2.85 2.38
N GLN A 130 10.12 -3.33 2.69
CA GLN A 130 10.94 -2.91 3.82
C GLN A 130 12.21 -2.16 3.42
N ALA A 131 12.60 -2.25 2.13
CA ALA A 131 13.83 -1.66 1.62
C ALA A 131 13.72 -1.35 0.11
N GLY A 132 14.74 -0.65 -0.43
CA GLY A 132 14.79 -0.32 -1.85
C GLY A 132 13.85 0.84 -2.22
N PHE A 133 13.73 1.82 -1.34
CA PHE A 133 13.02 3.05 -1.61
C PHE A 133 13.91 4.05 -2.38
N PRO A 134 13.33 4.94 -3.21
CA PRO A 134 14.05 6.08 -3.76
C PRO A 134 14.63 6.97 -2.66
N GLU A 135 15.65 7.77 -2.97
CA GLU A 135 16.35 8.61 -1.99
C GLU A 135 15.38 9.54 -1.22
N GLU A 136 14.36 10.04 -1.91
CA GLU A 136 13.35 10.95 -1.33
C GLU A 136 12.40 10.26 -0.33
N LEU A 137 12.36 8.93 -0.33
CA LEU A 137 11.49 8.10 0.52
C LEU A 137 12.29 7.11 1.37
N LYS A 138 13.59 7.33 1.51
CA LYS A 138 14.49 6.43 2.24
C LYS A 138 14.14 6.31 3.72
N ASP A 139 13.51 7.31 4.29
CA ASP A 139 13.00 7.28 5.67
C ASP A 139 11.91 6.23 5.90
N PHE A 140 11.37 5.61 4.84
CA PHE A 140 10.40 4.53 4.95
C PHE A 140 11.06 3.17 5.23
N GLU A 141 12.38 3.06 5.04
CA GLU A 141 13.09 1.82 5.31
C GLU A 141 12.99 1.42 6.78
N GLY A 142 12.68 0.16 7.02
CA GLY A 142 12.55 -0.40 8.37
C GLY A 142 11.30 0.03 9.14
N LYS A 143 10.39 0.81 8.53
CA LYS A 143 9.11 1.16 9.14
C LYS A 143 8.19 -0.07 9.21
N THR A 144 7.52 -0.21 10.34
CA THR A 144 6.68 -1.39 10.62
C THR A 144 5.22 -1.19 10.28
N ARG A 145 4.79 0.07 10.04
CA ARG A 145 3.40 0.43 9.76
C ARG A 145 3.31 1.44 8.63
N TYR A 146 2.22 1.38 7.83
CA TYR A 146 1.98 2.39 6.79
C TYR A 146 1.77 3.79 7.36
N SER A 147 1.26 3.92 8.59
CA SER A 147 1.09 5.21 9.29
C SER A 147 2.42 5.93 9.55
N GLU A 148 3.54 5.21 9.50
CA GLU A 148 4.88 5.78 9.63
C GLU A 148 5.46 6.27 8.30
N TRP A 149 4.81 5.97 7.15
CA TRP A 149 5.20 6.43 5.83
C TRP A 149 4.64 7.83 5.58
N GLN A 150 5.37 8.83 6.04
CA GLN A 150 4.97 10.23 5.92
C GLN A 150 5.59 10.86 4.68
N PHE A 151 4.74 11.19 3.69
CA PHE A 151 5.13 11.89 2.46
C PHE A 151 5.24 13.38 2.72
N ILE A 152 6.38 13.81 3.27
CA ILE A 152 6.64 15.19 3.72
C ILE A 152 7.48 15.93 2.71
N THR A 153 7.18 17.21 2.52
CA THR A 153 8.00 18.17 1.74
C THR A 153 8.90 18.95 2.70
N GLY A 154 10.17 19.02 2.39
CA GLY A 154 11.17 19.74 3.17
C GLY A 154 12.41 18.89 3.44
N PRO A 155 13.51 19.48 3.93
CA PRO A 155 14.64 18.69 4.34
C PRO A 155 14.17 17.71 5.40
N THR A 156 14.41 16.44 5.15
CA THR A 156 14.21 15.37 6.10
C THR A 156 14.78 15.84 7.44
N ALA A 157 13.95 15.87 8.48
CA ALA A 157 14.43 16.22 9.81
C ALA A 157 15.49 15.20 10.17
N THR A 158 16.76 15.57 9.96
CA THR A 158 17.90 14.81 10.48
C THR A 158 17.65 14.63 11.96
N LYS A 159 17.49 13.39 12.38
CA LYS A 159 17.44 13.05 13.81
C LYS A 159 18.64 13.70 14.49
N LEU A 160 18.36 14.60 15.44
CA LEU A 160 19.27 14.93 16.52
C LEU A 160 19.37 13.76 17.49
#